data_4d3ac2fcf9b9bb95cb65db5965d71abe
#
_entry.id   4d3ac2fcf9b9bb95cb65db5965d71abe
#
_cell.length_a   1.000
_cell.length_b   1.000
_cell.length_c   1.000
_cell.angle_alpha   90.00
_cell.angle_beta   90.00
_cell.angle_gamma   90.00
#
_symmetry.space_group_name_H-M   'P 1'
#
loop_
_entity.id
_entity.type
_entity.pdbx_description
1 polymer ?
#
loop_
_entity_poly.entity_id
_entity_poly.type
_entity_poly.pdbx_seq_one_letter_code
_entity_poly.pdbx_strand_id
1 'polypeptide(L)'
;MKLKTDDTSLITVQQPDAPTPETPDAAQSPRRSLWKTWIADLLLFCFTGIYVELCLHLCVYHKLDRHTIYLILFALQAGVFFSLLTSFLPKILRQIVGVLLVAVQVLFAEVQLVYQCIFGNFMPISQVSMGENVITNFNSQLFYAIFKNLPRIILLLLPLIAVIACLALRKVP
;
A
#
# COMPACT_ATOMS: atom_id res chain seq x y z
N MET A 1 -35.32 -2.90 90.62
CA MET A 1 -36.33 -3.15 89.58
C MET A 1 -35.76 -2.64 88.32
N LYS A 2 -35.27 -3.52 87.42
CA LYS A 2 -34.51 -3.18 86.20
C LYS A 2 -35.46 -3.19 85.02
N LEU A 3 -35.59 -2.08 84.34
CA LEU A 3 -36.23 -2.02 83.01
C LEU A 3 -35.17 -2.23 81.94
N LYS A 4 -35.48 -3.16 81.11
CA LYS A 4 -34.67 -3.57 79.91
C LYS A 4 -35.08 -2.71 78.71
N THR A 5 -34.16 -2.01 78.18
CA THR A 5 -34.38 -1.19 76.97
C THR A 5 -34.12 -2.05 75.73
N ASP A 6 -35.12 -2.12 74.86
CA ASP A 6 -35.07 -2.86 73.57
C ASP A 6 -34.19 -2.18 72.50
N ASP A 7 -33.33 -2.99 71.94
CA ASP A 7 -32.54 -2.63 70.79
C ASP A 7 -33.42 -2.59 69.51
N THR A 8 -33.65 -1.40 69.01
CA THR A 8 -34.25 -1.21 67.64
C THR A 8 -33.14 -1.26 66.61
N SER A 9 -32.92 -2.41 66.04
CA SER A 9 -32.06 -2.59 64.91
C SER A 9 -32.65 -1.90 63.69
N LEU A 10 -32.04 -0.78 63.26
CA LEU A 10 -32.31 -0.10 62.00
C LEU A 10 -31.88 -1.04 60.88
N ILE A 11 -32.85 -1.62 60.21
CA ILE A 11 -32.64 -2.32 58.91
C ILE A 11 -32.35 -1.24 57.84
N THR A 12 -31.08 -1.09 57.54
CA THR A 12 -30.67 -0.29 56.37
C THR A 12 -31.11 -1.05 55.12
N VAL A 13 -32.19 -0.60 54.50
CA VAL A 13 -32.63 -1.07 53.19
C VAL A 13 -31.58 -0.60 52.17
N GLN A 14 -30.75 -1.52 51.78
CA GLN A 14 -29.79 -1.30 50.67
C GLN A 14 -30.60 -1.15 49.39
N GLN A 15 -30.69 0.08 48.92
CA GLN A 15 -31.33 0.44 47.65
C GLN A 15 -30.58 -0.25 46.55
N PRO A 16 -31.22 -1.00 45.63
CA PRO A 16 -30.54 -1.60 44.47
C PRO A 16 -29.96 -0.49 43.62
N ASP A 17 -28.64 -0.55 43.36
CA ASP A 17 -27.94 0.34 42.45
C ASP A 17 -28.68 0.39 41.12
N ALA A 18 -29.15 1.57 40.77
CA ALA A 18 -29.71 1.84 39.47
C ALA A 18 -28.61 1.54 38.39
N PRO A 19 -28.95 0.84 37.31
CA PRO A 19 -27.98 0.58 36.26
C PRO A 19 -27.49 1.92 35.72
N THR A 20 -26.18 2.16 35.89
CA THR A 20 -25.48 3.28 35.28
C THR A 20 -25.75 3.23 33.76
N PRO A 21 -26.22 4.30 33.13
CA PRO A 21 -26.43 4.31 31.70
C PRO A 21 -25.07 4.06 31.01
N GLU A 22 -24.90 2.86 30.46
CA GLU A 22 -23.76 2.51 29.63
C GLU A 22 -23.74 3.48 28.48
N THR A 23 -22.72 4.31 28.43
CA THR A 23 -22.42 5.25 27.34
C THR A 23 -22.29 4.45 26.05
N PRO A 24 -23.04 4.78 24.97
CA PRO A 24 -23.05 3.97 23.75
C PRO A 24 -21.80 4.13 22.88
N ASP A 25 -20.65 4.52 23.44
CA ASP A 25 -19.44 4.86 22.68
C ASP A 25 -18.42 3.71 22.51
N ALA A 26 -18.69 2.50 22.97
CA ALA A 26 -17.69 1.42 22.90
C ALA A 26 -17.93 0.36 21.81
N ALA A 27 -18.97 0.48 21.01
CA ALA A 27 -19.21 -0.43 19.88
C ALA A 27 -18.87 0.21 18.55
N GLN A 28 -17.62 0.65 18.37
CA GLN A 28 -17.09 0.90 17.02
C GLN A 28 -17.05 -0.43 16.29
N SER A 29 -18.07 -0.67 15.46
CA SER A 29 -18.28 -1.92 14.76
C SER A 29 -17.02 -2.31 13.97
N PRO A 30 -16.58 -3.58 14.03
CA PRO A 30 -15.38 -4.07 13.34
C PRO A 30 -15.43 -3.83 11.81
N ARG A 31 -16.62 -3.64 11.25
CA ARG A 31 -16.83 -3.27 9.84
C ARG A 31 -16.21 -1.92 9.47
N ARG A 32 -16.29 -0.88 10.32
CA ARG A 32 -15.72 0.44 10.01
C ARG A 32 -14.18 0.41 9.92
N SER A 33 -13.53 -0.45 10.69
CA SER A 33 -12.07 -0.61 10.64
C SER A 33 -11.61 -1.28 9.34
N LEU A 34 -12.34 -2.28 8.84
CA LEU A 34 -12.02 -3.00 7.60
C LEU A 34 -12.13 -2.08 6.37
N TRP A 35 -13.18 -1.27 6.27
CA TRP A 35 -13.37 -0.34 5.17
C TRP A 35 -12.26 0.72 5.10
N LYS A 36 -11.86 1.28 6.24
CA LYS A 36 -10.78 2.28 6.29
C LYS A 36 -9.45 1.71 5.80
N THR A 37 -9.14 0.47 6.19
CA THR A 37 -7.90 -0.20 5.77
C THR A 37 -7.94 -0.57 4.30
N TRP A 38 -9.07 -1.02 3.78
CA TRP A 38 -9.24 -1.33 2.36
C TRP A 38 -9.09 -0.09 1.47
N ILE A 39 -9.74 1.03 1.85
CA ILE A 39 -9.61 2.31 1.12
C ILE A 39 -8.16 2.80 1.15
N ALA A 40 -7.45 2.66 2.26
CA ALA A 40 -6.05 3.06 2.36
C ALA A 40 -5.15 2.24 1.43
N ASP A 41 -5.35 0.92 1.35
CA ASP A 41 -4.62 0.05 0.43
C ASP A 41 -4.98 0.38 -1.03
N LEU A 42 -6.26 0.61 -1.33
CA LEU A 42 -6.72 1.01 -2.66
C LEU A 42 -6.05 2.31 -3.12
N LEU A 43 -6.07 3.34 -2.26
CA LEU A 43 -5.42 4.61 -2.56
C LEU A 43 -3.90 4.45 -2.75
N LEU A 44 -3.26 3.62 -1.92
CA LEU A 44 -1.83 3.35 -2.02
C LEU A 44 -1.48 2.73 -3.38
N PHE A 45 -2.16 1.66 -3.79
CA PHE A 45 -1.86 0.97 -5.04
C PHE A 45 -2.23 1.80 -6.26
N CYS A 46 -3.39 2.49 -6.24
CA CYS A 46 -3.77 3.39 -7.34
C CYS A 46 -2.79 4.54 -7.48
N PHE A 47 -2.42 5.20 -6.38
CA PHE A 47 -1.47 6.32 -6.42
C PHE A 47 -0.09 5.86 -6.90
N THR A 48 0.42 4.75 -6.37
CA THR A 48 1.70 4.18 -6.79
C THR A 48 1.67 3.78 -8.26
N GLY A 49 0.60 3.13 -8.71
CA GLY A 49 0.44 2.72 -10.11
C GLY A 49 0.43 3.91 -11.05
N ILE A 50 -0.42 4.90 -10.79
CA ILE A 50 -0.50 6.12 -11.60
C ILE A 50 0.85 6.85 -11.61
N TYR A 51 1.52 6.95 -10.47
CA TYR A 51 2.82 7.63 -10.37
C TYR A 51 3.87 6.93 -11.23
N VAL A 52 4.04 5.62 -11.09
CA VAL A 52 5.04 4.82 -11.81
C VAL A 52 4.80 4.90 -13.32
N GLU A 53 3.55 4.70 -13.75
CA GLU A 53 3.19 4.74 -15.17
C GLU A 53 3.34 6.14 -15.76
N LEU A 54 2.94 7.17 -15.03
CA LEU A 54 3.09 8.56 -15.49
C LEU A 54 4.55 8.96 -15.57
N CYS A 55 5.38 8.59 -14.59
CA CYS A 55 6.82 8.83 -14.63
C CYS A 55 7.48 8.12 -15.82
N LEU A 56 7.15 6.84 -16.03
CA LEU A 56 7.68 6.08 -17.16
C LEU A 56 7.29 6.73 -18.49
N HIS A 57 6.00 7.09 -18.64
CA HIS A 57 5.50 7.74 -19.84
C HIS A 57 6.19 9.09 -20.12
N LEU A 58 6.33 9.93 -19.08
CA LEU A 58 7.04 11.22 -19.21
C LEU A 58 8.52 11.06 -19.51
N CYS A 59 9.18 10.04 -18.94
CA CYS A 59 10.58 9.75 -19.20
C CYS A 59 10.84 9.31 -20.63
N VAL A 60 9.88 8.63 -21.26
CA VAL A 60 10.01 8.08 -22.61
C VAL A 60 9.52 9.06 -23.67
N TYR A 61 8.30 9.58 -23.52
CA TYR A 61 7.64 10.36 -24.57
C TYR A 61 7.77 11.87 -24.40
N HIS A 62 8.10 12.37 -23.21
CA HIS A 62 8.19 13.80 -22.89
C HIS A 62 6.93 14.61 -23.21
N LYS A 63 5.79 13.96 -23.44
CA LYS A 63 4.51 14.55 -23.83
C LYS A 63 3.37 13.83 -23.11
N LEU A 64 2.31 14.59 -22.80
CA LEU A 64 1.05 14.06 -22.29
C LEU A 64 0.07 14.04 -23.47
N ASP A 65 -0.19 12.86 -24.00
CA ASP A 65 -1.11 12.65 -25.12
C ASP A 65 -2.42 12.01 -24.62
N ARG A 66 -3.42 11.88 -25.50
CA ARG A 66 -4.68 11.17 -25.22
C ARG A 66 -4.45 9.73 -24.74
N HIS A 67 -3.36 9.11 -25.14
CA HIS A 67 -2.97 7.76 -24.71
C HIS A 67 -2.66 7.69 -23.20
N THR A 68 -2.25 8.81 -22.58
CA THR A 68 -2.01 8.89 -21.13
C THR A 68 -3.29 8.57 -20.31
N ILE A 69 -4.47 8.87 -20.86
CA ILE A 69 -5.75 8.57 -20.19
C ILE A 69 -5.94 7.05 -20.08
N TYR A 70 -5.65 6.29 -21.14
CA TYR A 70 -5.76 4.83 -21.10
C TYR A 70 -4.78 4.21 -20.12
N LEU A 71 -3.60 4.78 -20.02
CA LEU A 71 -2.54 4.37 -19.10
C LEU A 71 -2.95 4.58 -17.64
N ILE A 72 -3.54 5.74 -17.32
CA ILE A 72 -4.11 6.01 -15.99
C ILE A 72 -5.27 5.04 -15.68
N LEU A 73 -6.13 4.77 -16.66
CA LEU A 73 -7.24 3.84 -16.49
C LEU A 73 -6.75 2.42 -16.19
N PHE A 74 -5.71 1.97 -16.89
CA PHE A 74 -5.06 0.68 -16.65
C PHE A 74 -4.39 0.62 -15.27
N ALA A 75 -3.68 1.67 -14.88
CA ALA A 75 -3.07 1.77 -13.55
C ALA A 75 -4.11 1.73 -12.43
N LEU A 76 -5.26 2.40 -12.60
CA LEU A 76 -6.40 2.33 -11.69
C LEU A 76 -6.95 0.91 -11.58
N GLN A 77 -7.18 0.24 -12.71
CA GLN A 77 -7.67 -1.13 -12.73
C GLN A 77 -6.71 -2.10 -12.02
N ALA A 78 -5.42 -1.97 -12.28
CA ALA A 78 -4.39 -2.75 -11.60
C ALA A 78 -4.36 -2.48 -10.08
N GLY A 79 -4.50 -1.20 -9.68
CA GLY A 79 -4.57 -0.79 -8.27
C GLY A 79 -5.77 -1.40 -7.54
N VAL A 80 -6.95 -1.41 -8.17
CA VAL A 80 -8.15 -2.07 -7.64
C VAL A 80 -7.92 -3.56 -7.49
N PHE A 81 -7.34 -4.21 -8.49
CA PHE A 81 -7.04 -5.65 -8.46
C PHE A 81 -6.08 -6.00 -7.32
N PHE A 82 -4.98 -5.26 -7.14
CA PHE A 82 -4.02 -5.48 -6.06
C PHE A 82 -4.62 -5.21 -4.69
N SER A 83 -5.44 -4.16 -4.55
CA SER A 83 -6.16 -3.88 -3.31
C SER A 83 -7.14 -5.00 -2.95
N LEU A 84 -7.85 -5.55 -3.92
CA LEU A 84 -8.76 -6.68 -3.71
C LEU A 84 -7.98 -7.93 -3.28
N LEU A 85 -6.87 -8.23 -3.94
CA LEU A 85 -6.01 -9.38 -3.64
C LEU A 85 -5.46 -9.28 -2.21
N THR A 86 -5.00 -8.11 -1.79
CA THR A 86 -4.44 -7.89 -0.44
C THR A 86 -5.51 -7.85 0.65
N SER A 87 -6.77 -7.53 0.31
CA SER A 87 -7.88 -7.44 1.26
C SER A 87 -8.20 -8.77 1.97
N PHE A 88 -7.95 -9.90 1.31
CA PHE A 88 -8.18 -11.23 1.89
C PHE A 88 -7.07 -11.69 2.85
N LEU A 89 -5.97 -10.96 2.95
CA LEU A 89 -4.82 -11.35 3.74
C LEU A 89 -4.87 -10.81 5.18
N PRO A 90 -4.34 -11.55 6.17
CA PRO A 90 -4.17 -11.05 7.53
C PRO A 90 -3.20 -9.85 7.54
N LYS A 91 -3.33 -8.97 8.54
CA LYS A 91 -2.62 -7.67 8.60
C LYS A 91 -1.13 -7.73 8.30
N ILE A 92 -0.41 -8.70 8.86
CA ILE A 92 1.05 -8.83 8.67
C ILE A 92 1.36 -9.23 7.23
N LEU A 93 0.68 -10.27 6.73
CA LEU A 93 0.89 -10.77 5.38
C LEU A 93 0.49 -9.73 4.33
N ARG A 94 -0.58 -8.98 4.56
CA ARG A 94 -1.03 -7.87 3.71
C ARG A 94 0.04 -6.79 3.56
N GLN A 95 0.74 -6.42 4.65
CA GLN A 95 1.83 -5.44 4.58
C GLN A 95 3.02 -5.97 3.77
N ILE A 96 3.42 -7.22 4.01
CA ILE A 96 4.54 -7.84 3.29
C ILE A 96 4.22 -7.96 1.79
N VAL A 97 3.05 -8.51 1.47
CA VAL A 97 2.60 -8.68 0.07
C VAL A 97 2.40 -7.32 -0.59
N GLY A 98 1.88 -6.32 0.14
CA GLY A 98 1.71 -4.95 -0.38
C GLY A 98 3.05 -4.33 -0.79
N VAL A 99 4.08 -4.41 0.05
CA VAL A 99 5.42 -3.92 -0.29
C VAL A 99 6.01 -4.70 -1.47
N LEU A 100 5.84 -6.03 -1.46
CA LEU A 100 6.32 -6.88 -2.55
C LEU A 100 5.68 -6.52 -3.89
N LEU A 101 4.36 -6.29 -3.93
CA LEU A 101 3.65 -5.88 -5.13
C LEU A 101 4.13 -4.52 -5.65
N VAL A 102 4.31 -3.54 -4.76
CA VAL A 102 4.88 -2.24 -5.14
C VAL A 102 6.31 -2.40 -5.65
N ALA A 103 7.14 -3.22 -4.99
CA ALA A 103 8.50 -3.48 -5.43
C ALA A 103 8.56 -4.13 -6.83
N VAL A 104 7.71 -5.11 -7.09
CA VAL A 104 7.60 -5.77 -8.40
C VAL A 104 7.15 -4.78 -9.47
N GLN A 105 6.18 -3.92 -9.17
CA GLN A 105 5.70 -2.91 -10.11
C GLN A 105 6.78 -1.88 -10.45
N VAL A 106 7.51 -1.37 -9.46
CA VAL A 106 8.63 -0.44 -9.67
C VAL A 106 9.75 -1.11 -10.45
N LEU A 107 10.16 -2.32 -10.07
CA LEU A 107 11.20 -3.08 -10.76
C LEU A 107 10.84 -3.32 -12.23
N PHE A 108 9.59 -3.69 -12.49
CA PHE A 108 9.12 -3.89 -13.87
C PHE A 108 9.21 -2.60 -14.69
N ALA A 109 8.83 -1.45 -14.12
CA ALA A 109 8.94 -0.16 -14.77
C ALA A 109 10.41 0.25 -15.04
N GLU A 110 11.32 -0.04 -14.10
CA GLU A 110 12.75 0.20 -14.28
C GLU A 110 13.35 -0.65 -15.41
N VAL A 111 13.00 -1.94 -15.47
CA VAL A 111 13.39 -2.82 -16.57
C VAL A 111 12.87 -2.29 -17.88
N GLN A 112 11.62 -1.84 -17.95
CA GLN A 112 11.03 -1.24 -19.15
C GLN A 112 11.74 0.04 -19.56
N LEU A 113 12.10 0.91 -18.61
CA LEU A 113 12.84 2.15 -18.88
C LEU A 113 14.22 1.85 -19.48
N VAL A 114 14.98 0.94 -18.87
CA VAL A 114 16.33 0.56 -19.33
C VAL A 114 16.24 -0.11 -20.68
N TYR A 115 15.30 -1.03 -20.88
CA TYR A 115 15.09 -1.72 -22.14
C TYR A 115 14.74 -0.72 -23.27
N GLN A 116 13.84 0.23 -23.00
CA GLN A 116 13.50 1.30 -23.93
C GLN A 116 14.72 2.15 -24.32
N CYS A 117 15.60 2.44 -23.35
CA CYS A 117 16.82 3.23 -23.63
C CYS A 117 17.83 2.50 -24.53
N ILE A 118 17.86 1.16 -24.50
CA ILE A 118 18.79 0.34 -25.29
C ILE A 118 18.20 0.04 -26.68
N PHE A 119 16.95 -0.38 -26.73
CA PHE A 119 16.32 -0.94 -27.93
C PHE A 119 15.33 0.01 -28.62
N GLY A 120 15.00 1.15 -28.01
CA GLY A 120 14.04 2.11 -28.55
C GLY A 120 12.57 1.68 -28.47
N ASN A 121 12.30 0.48 -27.95
CA ASN A 121 10.96 -0.10 -27.81
C ASN A 121 10.74 -0.68 -26.40
N PHE A 122 9.48 -0.81 -25.97
CA PHE A 122 9.17 -1.53 -24.74
C PHE A 122 9.38 -3.03 -24.91
N MET A 123 9.81 -3.68 -23.83
CA MET A 123 10.06 -5.11 -23.81
C MET A 123 8.74 -5.88 -23.94
N PRO A 124 8.52 -6.65 -24.99
CA PRO A 124 7.34 -7.50 -25.11
C PRO A 124 7.46 -8.70 -24.16
N ILE A 125 6.33 -9.17 -23.65
CA ILE A 125 6.27 -10.29 -22.69
C ILE A 125 6.95 -11.55 -23.26
N SER A 126 6.88 -11.77 -24.57
CA SER A 126 7.53 -12.90 -25.25
C SER A 126 9.07 -12.89 -25.15
N GLN A 127 9.67 -11.74 -24.90
CA GLN A 127 11.14 -11.60 -24.79
C GLN A 127 11.65 -11.68 -23.34
N VAL A 128 10.79 -11.79 -22.36
CA VAL A 128 11.20 -11.95 -20.94
C VAL A 128 12.09 -13.17 -20.76
N SER A 129 11.81 -14.26 -21.47
CA SER A 129 12.62 -15.49 -21.45
C SER A 129 14.03 -15.33 -22.08
N MET A 130 14.24 -14.28 -22.89
CA MET A 130 15.53 -13.99 -23.50
C MET A 130 16.40 -13.03 -22.66
N GLY A 131 15.94 -12.66 -21.46
CA GLY A 131 16.63 -11.72 -20.56
C GLY A 131 18.07 -12.13 -20.23
N GLU A 132 18.34 -13.43 -20.10
CA GLU A 132 19.69 -13.95 -19.88
C GLU A 132 20.65 -13.60 -21.04
N ASN A 133 20.21 -13.74 -22.29
CA ASN A 133 20.99 -13.39 -23.47
C ASN A 133 21.25 -11.87 -23.55
N VAL A 134 20.31 -11.05 -23.09
CA VAL A 134 20.48 -9.59 -23.05
C VAL A 134 21.54 -9.21 -22.03
N ILE A 135 21.51 -9.79 -20.85
CA ILE A 135 22.47 -9.51 -19.77
C ILE A 135 23.90 -9.93 -20.20
N THR A 136 24.06 -11.08 -20.83
CA THR A 136 25.37 -11.61 -21.22
C THR A 136 25.99 -10.86 -22.40
N ASN A 137 25.19 -10.54 -23.43
CA ASN A 137 25.70 -9.97 -24.67
C ASN A 137 25.78 -8.44 -24.66
N PHE A 138 24.93 -7.76 -23.84
CA PHE A 138 24.82 -6.29 -23.80
C PHE A 138 25.23 -5.68 -22.46
N ASN A 139 26.08 -6.36 -21.70
CA ASN A 139 26.47 -5.97 -20.35
C ASN A 139 27.00 -4.51 -20.29
N SER A 140 27.93 -4.14 -21.15
CA SER A 140 28.48 -2.77 -21.18
C SER A 140 27.45 -1.71 -21.54
N GLN A 141 26.55 -2.03 -22.46
CA GLN A 141 25.46 -1.13 -22.87
C GLN A 141 24.41 -0.99 -21.76
N LEU A 142 24.14 -2.08 -21.05
CA LEU A 142 23.24 -2.11 -19.88
C LEU A 142 23.75 -1.19 -18.77
N PHE A 143 25.03 -1.32 -18.38
CA PHE A 143 25.63 -0.43 -17.38
C PHE A 143 25.59 1.04 -17.83
N TYR A 144 25.94 1.32 -19.06
CA TYR A 144 25.87 2.68 -19.61
C TYR A 144 24.44 3.25 -19.56
N ALA A 145 23.44 2.46 -19.94
CA ALA A 145 22.04 2.87 -19.90
C ALA A 145 21.56 3.15 -18.46
N ILE A 146 21.94 2.31 -17.50
CA ILE A 146 21.63 2.50 -16.07
C ILE A 146 22.26 3.79 -15.56
N PHE A 147 23.57 4.00 -15.75
CA PHE A 147 24.25 5.20 -15.27
C PHE A 147 23.72 6.48 -15.93
N LYS A 148 23.46 6.47 -17.22
CA LYS A 148 22.89 7.60 -17.94
C LYS A 148 21.48 7.98 -17.43
N ASN A 149 20.68 6.99 -17.04
CA ASN A 149 19.31 7.19 -16.59
C ASN A 149 19.15 7.13 -15.07
N LEU A 150 20.25 7.17 -14.31
CA LEU A 150 20.23 7.08 -12.85
C LEU A 150 19.21 8.03 -12.18
N PRO A 151 19.10 9.33 -12.57
CA PRO A 151 18.11 10.22 -11.97
C PRO A 151 16.67 9.79 -12.22
N ARG A 152 16.38 9.17 -13.37
CA ARG A 152 15.04 8.65 -13.71
C ARG A 152 14.73 7.39 -12.93
N ILE A 153 15.72 6.51 -12.73
CA ILE A 153 15.62 5.31 -11.90
C ILE A 153 15.35 5.70 -10.45
N ILE A 154 16.08 6.68 -9.90
CA ILE A 154 15.83 7.17 -8.53
C ILE A 154 14.41 7.74 -8.41
N LEU A 155 13.91 8.44 -9.41
CA LEU A 155 12.55 8.96 -9.43
C LEU A 155 11.51 7.84 -9.40
N LEU A 156 11.71 6.75 -10.16
CA LEU A 156 10.83 5.59 -10.16
C LEU A 156 10.87 4.81 -8.84
N LEU A 157 12.00 4.78 -8.13
CA LEU A 157 12.14 4.15 -6.81
C LEU A 157 11.43 4.92 -5.68
N LEU A 158 11.11 6.18 -5.87
CA LEU A 158 10.54 7.05 -4.82
C LEU A 158 9.28 6.49 -4.15
N PRO A 159 8.27 5.93 -4.86
CA PRO A 159 7.09 5.37 -4.21
C PRO A 159 7.43 4.15 -3.36
N LEU A 160 8.38 3.31 -3.76
CA LEU A 160 8.83 2.16 -2.95
C LEU A 160 9.48 2.63 -1.65
N ILE A 161 10.36 3.63 -1.74
CA ILE A 161 11.01 4.23 -0.56
C ILE A 161 9.95 4.85 0.37
N ALA A 162 8.96 5.57 -0.18
CA ALA A 162 7.89 6.18 0.59
C ALA A 162 7.04 5.13 1.32
N VAL A 163 6.69 4.01 0.67
CA VAL A 163 5.92 2.93 1.29
C VAL A 163 6.71 2.28 2.44
N ILE A 164 8.00 1.99 2.23
CA ILE A 164 8.87 1.41 3.26
C ILE A 164 9.03 2.39 4.45
N ALA A 165 9.25 3.68 4.17
CA ALA A 165 9.37 4.70 5.20
C ALA A 165 8.08 4.84 6.02
N CYS A 166 6.91 4.87 5.36
CA CYS A 166 5.62 4.90 6.06
C CYS A 166 5.40 3.69 6.97
N LEU A 167 5.83 2.50 6.54
CA LEU A 167 5.74 1.30 7.36
C LEU A 167 6.73 1.31 8.54
N ALA A 168 7.95 1.82 8.33
CA ALA A 168 8.94 1.97 9.38
C ALA A 168 8.47 2.96 10.45
N LEU A 169 7.93 4.12 10.05
CA LEU A 169 7.40 5.14 10.96
C LEU A 169 6.18 4.64 11.76
N ARG A 170 5.35 3.76 11.22
CA ARG A 170 4.23 3.16 11.95
C ARG A 170 4.65 2.17 13.04
N LYS A 171 5.90 1.68 13.00
CA LYS A 171 6.46 0.75 14.00
C LYS A 171 7.20 1.47 15.14
N VAL A 172 7.44 2.77 15.03
CA VAL A 172 8.04 3.56 16.12
C VAL A 172 6.91 3.97 17.06
N PRO A 173 6.88 3.49 18.32
CA PRO A 173 5.88 3.85 19.31
C PRO A 173 6.04 5.29 19.77
#